data_c7bbb96f4bbf76fee9c58abd3381e58c
#
_entry.id   c7bbb96f4bbf76fee9c58abd3381e58c
#
_cell.length_a   1.000
_cell.length_b   1.000
_cell.length_c   1.000
_cell.angle_alpha   90.00
_cell.angle_beta   90.00
_cell.angle_gamma   90.00
#
_symmetry.space_group_name_H-M   'P 1'
#
loop_
_entity.id
_entity.type
_entity.pdbx_description
1 polymer ?
#
loop_
_entity_poly.entity_id
_entity_poly.type
_entity_poly.pdbx_seq_one_letter_code
_entity_poly.pdbx_strand_id
1 'polypeptide(L)'
;PKLIDDLPETNCENATAAWRDYAEVIVCGNREEMASCSDEYAPEHLTVQANDLDWWLERLTCYGSLFLGEETTVSYGDKAAGTNHVLPTSRAANYTGGLSVHKYMKIVTYQRATREGSKSIAEATARISRLEGMEGHARAADVRLAKFFPNEEFDLTANG
;
A
#
# COMPACT_ATOMS: atom_id res chain seq x y z
N PRO A 1 3.91 31.57 -12.86
CA PRO A 1 4.10 32.90 -13.37
C PRO A 1 3.27 33.98 -12.71
N LYS A 2 2.25 34.60 -13.33
CA LYS A 2 1.61 35.79 -12.73
C LYS A 2 1.14 35.65 -11.29
N LEU A 3 0.61 34.48 -10.87
CA LEU A 3 0.18 34.22 -9.49
C LEU A 3 1.34 34.15 -8.50
N ILE A 4 2.53 33.79 -8.95
CA ILE A 4 3.75 33.79 -8.11
C ILE A 4 4.17 35.23 -7.83
N ASP A 5 4.10 36.11 -8.83
CA ASP A 5 4.49 37.51 -8.72
C ASP A 5 3.63 38.30 -7.71
N ASP A 6 2.38 37.85 -7.49
CA ASP A 6 1.42 38.45 -6.56
C ASP A 6 1.62 37.96 -5.08
N LEU A 7 2.54 37.03 -4.82
CA LEU A 7 2.83 36.55 -3.46
C LEU A 7 3.67 37.53 -2.64
N PRO A 8 3.63 37.46 -1.30
CA PRO A 8 4.59 38.14 -0.46
C PRO A 8 6.04 37.79 -0.83
N GLU A 9 6.97 38.70 -0.68
CA GLU A 9 8.35 38.62 -1.19
C GLU A 9 9.03 37.26 -0.95
N THR A 10 9.10 36.79 0.31
CA THR A 10 9.72 35.50 0.63
C THR A 10 9.03 34.32 -0.03
N ASN A 11 7.70 34.36 -0.14
CA ASN A 11 6.92 33.29 -0.81
C ASN A 11 7.13 33.34 -2.33
N CYS A 12 7.20 34.53 -2.91
CA CYS A 12 7.50 34.75 -4.31
C CYS A 12 8.89 34.20 -4.68
N GLU A 13 9.91 34.49 -3.91
CA GLU A 13 11.27 34.00 -4.11
C GLU A 13 11.33 32.47 -4.09
N ASN A 14 10.74 31.83 -3.06
CA ASN A 14 10.70 30.38 -2.92
C ASN A 14 9.92 29.69 -4.06
N ALA A 15 8.75 30.21 -4.40
CA ALA A 15 7.93 29.66 -5.47
C ALA A 15 8.59 29.83 -6.85
N THR A 16 9.27 30.97 -7.08
CA THR A 16 10.03 31.23 -8.30
C THR A 16 11.20 30.25 -8.44
N ALA A 17 11.94 30.04 -7.37
CA ALA A 17 13.06 29.08 -7.34
C ALA A 17 12.57 27.64 -7.58
N ALA A 18 11.49 27.23 -6.93
CA ALA A 18 10.89 25.90 -7.09
C ALA A 18 10.42 25.69 -8.54
N TRP A 19 9.72 26.66 -9.13
CA TRP A 19 9.27 26.59 -10.49
C TRP A 19 10.44 26.51 -11.49
N ARG A 20 11.47 27.33 -11.31
CA ARG A 20 12.63 27.35 -12.19
C ARG A 20 13.45 26.06 -12.14
N ASP A 21 13.65 25.51 -10.93
CA ASP A 21 14.64 24.47 -10.70
C ASP A 21 14.06 23.05 -10.73
N TYR A 22 12.74 22.90 -10.45
CA TYR A 22 12.11 21.59 -10.27
C TYR A 22 10.83 21.35 -11.06
N ALA A 23 10.27 22.39 -11.72
CA ALA A 23 9.05 22.19 -12.47
C ALA A 23 9.31 21.41 -13.75
N GLU A 24 8.47 20.43 -14.02
CA GLU A 24 8.45 19.66 -15.25
C GLU A 24 7.06 19.75 -15.89
N VAL A 25 7.01 19.76 -17.22
CA VAL A 25 5.78 19.72 -18.01
C VAL A 25 5.84 18.50 -18.93
N ILE A 26 5.00 17.51 -18.66
CA ILE A 26 4.95 16.28 -19.42
C ILE A 26 3.66 16.24 -20.22
N VAL A 27 3.78 16.04 -21.53
CA VAL A 27 2.66 15.92 -22.45
C VAL A 27 2.47 14.47 -22.84
N CYS A 28 1.31 13.90 -22.48
CA CYS A 28 0.94 12.52 -22.76
C CYS A 28 -0.05 12.44 -23.93
N GLY A 29 -0.02 11.34 -24.66
CA GLY A 29 -0.89 11.12 -25.83
C GLY A 29 -2.34 10.78 -25.48
N ASN A 30 -2.57 10.25 -24.27
CA ASN A 30 -3.89 9.87 -23.76
C ASN A 30 -3.90 9.85 -22.24
N ARG A 31 -5.10 9.66 -21.64
CA ARG A 31 -5.28 9.67 -20.18
C ARG A 31 -4.67 8.44 -19.48
N GLU A 32 -4.61 7.30 -20.15
CA GLU A 32 -4.00 6.07 -19.61
C GLU A 32 -2.49 6.24 -19.44
N GLU A 33 -1.84 6.84 -20.43
CA GLU A 33 -0.42 7.21 -20.37
C GLU A 33 -0.17 8.24 -19.26
N MET A 34 -1.05 9.25 -19.15
CA MET A 34 -0.96 10.26 -18.11
C MET A 34 -1.07 9.66 -16.71
N ALA A 35 -2.02 8.74 -16.47
CA ALA A 35 -2.17 8.05 -15.20
C ALA A 35 -0.94 7.19 -14.86
N SER A 36 -0.42 6.47 -15.85
CA SER A 36 0.80 5.66 -15.68
C SER A 36 2.02 6.52 -15.34
N CYS A 37 2.18 7.62 -16.05
CA CYS A 37 3.25 8.59 -15.77
C CYS A 37 3.13 9.18 -14.37
N SER A 38 1.92 9.56 -13.94
CA SER A 38 1.66 10.08 -12.59
C SER A 38 2.03 9.05 -11.53
N ASP A 39 1.63 7.79 -11.69
CA ASP A 39 1.95 6.72 -10.75
C ASP A 39 3.46 6.42 -10.70
N GLU A 40 4.17 6.58 -11.82
CA GLU A 40 5.64 6.47 -11.83
C GLU A 40 6.30 7.57 -11.01
N TYR A 41 5.79 8.80 -11.04
CA TYR A 41 6.27 9.90 -10.19
C TYR A 41 5.92 9.68 -8.71
N ALA A 42 4.82 9.00 -8.41
CA ALA A 42 4.33 8.75 -7.07
C ALA A 42 4.35 10.01 -6.18
N PRO A 43 3.63 11.07 -6.56
CA PRO A 43 3.72 12.36 -5.90
C PRO A 43 3.14 12.34 -4.49
N GLU A 44 3.66 13.21 -3.65
CA GLU A 44 3.12 13.46 -2.30
C GLU A 44 1.70 14.02 -2.38
N HIS A 45 1.51 15.06 -3.20
CA HIS A 45 0.21 15.69 -3.47
C HIS A 45 -0.11 15.55 -4.95
N LEU A 46 -1.25 14.97 -5.28
CA LEU A 46 -1.72 14.82 -6.65
C LEU A 46 -3.04 15.55 -6.84
N THR A 47 -3.05 16.55 -7.71
CA THR A 47 -4.28 17.26 -8.07
C THR A 47 -4.69 16.88 -9.50
N VAL A 48 -5.93 16.45 -9.66
CA VAL A 48 -6.52 16.13 -10.96
C VAL A 48 -7.57 17.17 -11.33
N GLN A 49 -7.31 17.91 -12.40
CA GLN A 49 -8.21 18.89 -13.00
C GLN A 49 -8.63 18.36 -14.38
N ALA A 50 -9.62 17.48 -14.41
CA ALA A 50 -10.07 16.81 -15.61
C ALA A 50 -11.56 16.46 -15.55
N ASN A 51 -12.15 16.07 -16.68
CA ASN A 51 -13.45 15.45 -16.70
C ASN A 51 -13.35 14.00 -16.18
N ASP A 52 -14.50 13.42 -15.77
CA ASP A 52 -14.61 12.03 -15.35
C ASP A 52 -13.68 11.71 -14.16
N LEU A 53 -13.88 12.43 -13.06
CA LEU A 53 -13.06 12.32 -11.85
C LEU A 53 -13.09 10.90 -11.24
N ASP A 54 -14.19 10.17 -11.39
CA ASP A 54 -14.33 8.80 -10.90
C ASP A 54 -13.36 7.86 -11.62
N TRP A 55 -13.16 8.03 -12.93
CA TRP A 55 -12.18 7.27 -13.69
C TRP A 55 -10.75 7.47 -13.13
N TRP A 56 -10.39 8.71 -12.79
CA TRP A 56 -9.08 9.01 -12.22
C TRP A 56 -8.92 8.41 -10.83
N LEU A 57 -9.97 8.47 -10.01
CA LEU A 57 -9.98 7.87 -8.66
C LEU A 57 -9.74 6.36 -8.71
N GLU A 58 -10.35 5.68 -9.67
CA GLU A 58 -10.19 4.23 -9.83
C GLU A 58 -8.84 3.82 -10.45
N ARG A 59 -8.23 4.71 -11.21
CA ARG A 59 -7.04 4.40 -12.01
C ARG A 59 -5.73 4.74 -11.32
N LEU A 60 -5.67 5.85 -10.60
CA LEU A 60 -4.47 6.31 -9.92
C LEU A 60 -4.24 5.51 -8.63
N THR A 61 -3.00 5.08 -8.41
CA THR A 61 -2.65 4.18 -7.29
C THR A 61 -1.48 4.66 -6.45
N CYS A 62 -0.61 5.51 -6.98
CA CYS A 62 0.63 5.94 -6.32
C CYS A 62 0.61 7.43 -6.01
N TYR A 63 -0.01 7.81 -4.89
CA TYR A 63 -0.04 9.19 -4.39
C TYR A 63 -0.10 9.23 -2.86
N GLY A 64 0.35 10.31 -2.25
CA GLY A 64 0.18 10.54 -0.83
C GLY A 64 -1.22 11.03 -0.49
N SER A 65 -1.70 12.06 -1.20
CA SER A 65 -3.07 12.56 -1.14
C SER A 65 -3.54 12.99 -2.52
N LEU A 66 -4.76 12.61 -2.87
CA LEU A 66 -5.39 12.89 -4.16
C LEU A 66 -6.49 13.93 -3.99
N PHE A 67 -6.45 14.97 -4.82
CA PHE A 67 -7.40 16.08 -4.87
C PHE A 67 -8.09 16.09 -6.23
N LEU A 68 -9.40 15.84 -6.24
CA LEU A 68 -10.19 15.64 -7.45
C LEU A 68 -11.10 16.84 -7.72
N GLY A 69 -10.87 17.52 -8.87
CA GLY A 69 -11.69 18.62 -9.31
C GLY A 69 -11.31 19.98 -8.70
N GLU A 70 -12.07 21.00 -9.09
CA GLU A 70 -11.81 22.38 -8.71
C GLU A 70 -12.39 22.79 -7.36
N GLU A 71 -13.27 21.95 -6.78
CA GLU A 71 -13.89 22.19 -5.48
C GLU A 71 -12.99 21.81 -4.31
N THR A 72 -11.81 21.25 -4.57
CA THR A 72 -10.83 20.89 -3.54
C THR A 72 -9.44 21.44 -3.89
N THR A 73 -8.56 21.45 -2.89
CA THR A 73 -7.18 21.91 -3.05
C THR A 73 -6.28 21.31 -1.98
N VAL A 74 -4.98 21.26 -2.23
CA VAL A 74 -3.94 20.82 -1.28
C VAL A 74 -4.10 21.49 0.07
N SER A 75 -4.32 22.80 0.09
CA SER A 75 -4.44 23.55 1.36
C SER A 75 -5.65 23.14 2.21
N TYR A 76 -6.70 22.57 1.63
CA TYR A 76 -7.81 22.00 2.42
C TYR A 76 -7.38 20.73 3.14
N GLY A 77 -6.67 19.84 2.45
CA GLY A 77 -6.11 18.62 3.03
C GLY A 77 -5.12 18.92 4.15
N ASP A 78 -4.27 19.91 3.96
CA ASP A 78 -3.25 20.29 4.94
C ASP A 78 -3.82 20.96 6.20
N LYS A 79 -5.01 21.53 6.15
CA LYS A 79 -5.52 22.39 7.22
C LYS A 79 -6.83 21.93 7.85
N ALA A 80 -7.88 21.70 7.07
CA ALA A 80 -9.23 21.64 7.60
C ALA A 80 -10.09 20.45 7.13
N ALA A 81 -9.69 19.74 6.08
CA ALA A 81 -10.48 18.62 5.54
C ALA A 81 -10.45 17.35 6.42
N GLY A 82 -9.54 17.31 7.41
CA GLY A 82 -9.44 16.19 8.36
C GLY A 82 -8.65 14.98 7.86
N THR A 83 -8.20 14.99 6.62
CA THR A 83 -7.31 13.96 6.07
C THR A 83 -5.89 14.09 6.65
N ASN A 84 -5.13 12.98 6.62
CA ASN A 84 -3.72 13.04 7.01
C ASN A 84 -2.94 13.99 6.08
N HIS A 85 -2.16 14.90 6.66
CA HIS A 85 -1.28 15.81 5.93
C HIS A 85 0.21 15.48 6.07
N VAL A 86 0.57 14.44 6.83
CA VAL A 86 1.94 13.93 6.95
C VAL A 86 2.11 12.83 5.90
N LEU A 87 2.38 13.27 4.69
CA LEU A 87 2.33 12.46 3.49
C LEU A 87 3.71 11.88 3.11
N PRO A 88 3.77 10.84 2.27
CA PRO A 88 5.02 10.22 1.87
C PRO A 88 5.75 11.08 0.84
N THR A 89 7.01 11.40 1.09
CA THR A 89 7.91 12.12 0.17
C THR A 89 8.79 11.14 -0.61
N SER A 90 9.54 11.66 -1.58
CA SER A 90 10.59 10.92 -2.30
C SER A 90 10.10 9.59 -2.88
N ARG A 91 8.95 9.61 -3.53
CA ARG A 91 8.29 8.43 -4.15
C ARG A 91 7.86 7.34 -3.17
N ALA A 92 7.86 7.59 -1.88
CA ALA A 92 7.38 6.63 -0.90
C ALA A 92 5.88 6.32 -1.04
N ALA A 93 5.12 7.10 -1.82
CA ALA A 93 3.74 6.82 -2.17
C ALA A 93 3.54 5.49 -2.94
N ASN A 94 4.61 4.89 -3.47
CA ASN A 94 4.58 3.54 -4.03
C ASN A 94 4.26 2.43 -3.00
N TYR A 95 4.46 2.67 -1.71
CA TYR A 95 4.30 1.63 -0.67
C TYR A 95 3.66 2.13 0.64
N THR A 96 3.38 3.41 0.78
CA THR A 96 2.74 3.95 1.99
C THR A 96 1.92 5.20 1.68
N GLY A 97 0.82 5.38 2.37
CA GLY A 97 0.02 6.62 2.34
C GLY A 97 0.45 7.67 3.38
N GLY A 98 1.61 7.48 4.05
CA GLY A 98 2.10 8.38 5.10
C GLY A 98 1.62 8.00 6.49
N LEU A 99 1.42 8.99 7.36
CA LEU A 99 1.00 8.78 8.74
C LEU A 99 -0.44 8.27 8.81
N SER A 100 -0.66 7.24 9.61
CA SER A 100 -1.99 6.68 9.85
C SER A 100 -2.09 6.09 11.25
N VAL A 101 -3.31 5.82 11.73
CA VAL A 101 -3.55 5.16 13.02
C VAL A 101 -2.83 3.82 13.12
N HIS A 102 -2.72 3.09 12.02
CA HIS A 102 -2.00 1.80 11.97
C HIS A 102 -0.52 1.89 12.39
N LYS A 103 0.11 3.07 12.23
CA LYS A 103 1.51 3.28 12.66
C LYS A 103 1.68 3.22 14.18
N TYR A 104 0.60 3.44 14.92
CA TYR A 104 0.57 3.42 16.39
C TYR A 104 -0.08 2.16 16.95
N MET A 105 -0.55 1.25 16.10
CA MET A 105 -1.19 0.01 16.49
C MET A 105 -0.21 -1.14 16.39
N LYS A 106 -0.16 -1.96 17.45
CA LYS A 106 0.53 -3.26 17.40
C LYS A 106 -0.44 -4.30 16.85
N ILE A 107 -0.17 -4.81 15.68
CA ILE A 107 -0.92 -5.90 15.07
C ILE A 107 -0.31 -7.22 15.56
N VAL A 108 -1.13 -8.04 16.18
CA VAL A 108 -0.74 -9.38 16.64
C VAL A 108 -1.69 -10.40 16.05
N THR A 109 -1.21 -11.63 15.86
CA THR A 109 -2.01 -12.75 15.40
C THR A 109 -2.18 -13.78 16.53
N TYR A 110 -3.28 -14.52 16.51
CA TYR A 110 -3.49 -15.69 17.32
C TYR A 110 -4.07 -16.82 16.48
N GLN A 111 -3.85 -18.05 16.91
CA GLN A 111 -4.41 -19.25 16.29
C GLN A 111 -5.08 -20.12 17.33
N ARG A 112 -6.28 -20.59 17.03
CA ARG A 112 -6.99 -21.62 17.75
C ARG A 112 -7.67 -22.54 16.75
N ALA A 113 -7.31 -23.80 16.72
CA ALA A 113 -7.91 -24.79 15.85
C ALA A 113 -8.86 -25.71 16.63
N THR A 114 -9.93 -26.16 15.99
CA THR A 114 -10.71 -27.31 16.45
C THR A 114 -9.94 -28.58 16.14
N ARG A 115 -10.32 -29.71 16.80
CA ARG A 115 -9.73 -31.01 16.50
C ARG A 115 -9.85 -31.34 15.00
N GLU A 116 -11.04 -31.23 14.44
CA GLU A 116 -11.31 -31.51 13.03
C GLU A 116 -10.56 -30.55 12.09
N GLY A 117 -10.58 -29.26 12.40
CA GLY A 117 -9.86 -28.26 11.59
C GLY A 117 -8.34 -28.42 11.63
N SER A 118 -7.78 -29.02 12.68
CA SER A 118 -6.34 -29.27 12.76
C SER A 118 -5.86 -30.43 11.89
N LYS A 119 -6.75 -31.32 11.43
CA LYS A 119 -6.39 -32.50 10.64
C LYS A 119 -5.72 -32.13 9.32
N SER A 120 -6.43 -31.45 8.45
CA SER A 120 -5.91 -31.03 7.13
C SER A 120 -4.73 -30.07 7.24
N ILE A 121 -4.73 -29.22 8.28
CA ILE A 121 -3.61 -28.30 8.54
C ILE A 121 -2.36 -29.10 8.92
N ALA A 122 -2.48 -30.12 9.77
CA ALA A 122 -1.36 -30.93 10.21
C ALA A 122 -0.79 -31.78 9.06
N GLU A 123 -1.65 -32.39 8.23
CA GLU A 123 -1.22 -33.11 7.02
C GLU A 123 -0.41 -32.20 6.08
N ALA A 124 -0.98 -31.05 5.73
CA ALA A 124 -0.29 -30.08 4.88
C ALA A 124 1.02 -29.59 5.49
N THR A 125 1.02 -29.29 6.80
CA THR A 125 2.22 -28.85 7.51
C THR A 125 3.32 -29.91 7.48
N ALA A 126 2.99 -31.18 7.72
CA ALA A 126 3.97 -32.26 7.69
C ALA A 126 4.63 -32.40 6.32
N ARG A 127 3.83 -32.37 5.25
CA ARG A 127 4.33 -32.47 3.86
C ARG A 127 5.21 -31.29 3.45
N ILE A 128 4.72 -30.05 3.65
CA ILE A 128 5.45 -28.84 3.31
C ILE A 128 6.77 -28.79 4.10
N SER A 129 6.74 -29.07 5.41
CA SER A 129 7.92 -29.04 6.24
C SER A 129 8.97 -30.05 5.80
N ARG A 130 8.59 -31.24 5.32
CA ARG A 130 9.52 -32.22 4.75
C ARG A 130 10.10 -31.78 3.42
N LEU A 131 9.29 -31.15 2.55
CA LEU A 131 9.79 -30.55 1.30
C LEU A 131 10.86 -29.49 1.59
N GLU A 132 10.69 -28.72 2.66
CA GLU A 132 11.59 -27.67 3.07
C GLU A 132 12.78 -28.19 3.93
N GLY A 133 12.84 -29.48 4.25
CA GLY A 133 13.85 -30.05 5.13
C GLY A 133 13.67 -29.68 6.61
N MET A 134 12.49 -29.20 7.02
CA MET A 134 12.18 -28.76 8.38
C MET A 134 11.55 -29.89 9.21
N GLU A 135 12.28 -30.97 9.45
CA GLU A 135 11.78 -32.19 10.11
C GLU A 135 11.17 -31.92 11.51
N GLY A 136 11.71 -30.99 12.27
CA GLY A 136 11.14 -30.61 13.57
C GLY A 136 9.71 -30.09 13.47
N HIS A 137 9.39 -29.31 12.44
CA HIS A 137 8.03 -28.83 12.15
C HIS A 137 7.13 -29.98 11.70
N ALA A 138 7.64 -30.87 10.82
CA ALA A 138 6.93 -32.03 10.36
C ALA A 138 6.51 -32.92 11.54
N ARG A 139 7.43 -33.26 12.43
CA ARG A 139 7.16 -34.08 13.63
C ARG A 139 6.17 -33.43 14.59
N ALA A 140 6.18 -32.11 14.68
CA ALA A 140 5.19 -31.40 15.48
C ALA A 140 3.75 -31.59 14.93
N ALA A 141 3.60 -31.73 13.64
CA ALA A 141 2.33 -32.07 12.99
C ALA A 141 1.99 -33.55 13.17
N ASP A 142 2.94 -34.46 12.94
CA ASP A 142 2.78 -35.93 13.10
C ASP A 142 2.25 -36.30 14.49
N VAL A 143 2.84 -35.74 15.54
CA VAL A 143 2.44 -36.02 16.94
C VAL A 143 0.97 -35.61 17.16
N ARG A 144 0.50 -34.55 16.52
CA ARG A 144 -0.89 -34.11 16.65
C ARG A 144 -1.85 -35.03 15.90
N LEU A 145 -1.49 -35.48 14.72
CA LEU A 145 -2.26 -36.46 13.95
C LEU A 145 -2.36 -37.78 14.71
N ALA A 146 -1.24 -38.31 15.19
CA ALA A 146 -1.21 -39.52 15.97
C ALA A 146 -2.03 -39.43 17.28
N LYS A 147 -1.99 -38.26 17.95
CA LYS A 147 -2.72 -38.05 19.19
C LYS A 147 -4.24 -37.93 18.98
N PHE A 148 -4.65 -37.18 18.00
CA PHE A 148 -6.05 -36.81 17.81
C PHE A 148 -6.80 -37.74 16.85
N PHE A 149 -6.09 -38.44 15.97
CA PHE A 149 -6.63 -39.35 14.96
C PHE A 149 -5.89 -40.71 14.92
N PRO A 150 -5.81 -41.41 16.07
CA PRO A 150 -4.96 -42.60 16.20
C PRO A 150 -5.40 -43.81 15.34
N ASN A 151 -6.61 -43.77 14.79
CA ASN A 151 -7.16 -44.84 13.95
C ASN A 151 -7.15 -44.49 12.46
N GLU A 152 -6.49 -43.38 12.06
CA GLU A 152 -6.41 -42.95 10.71
C GLU A 152 -4.96 -43.01 10.20
N GLU A 153 -4.80 -43.36 8.93
CA GLU A 153 -3.50 -43.36 8.25
C GLU A 153 -3.35 -42.09 7.43
N PHE A 154 -2.17 -41.51 7.45
CA PHE A 154 -1.87 -40.29 6.73
C PHE A 154 -0.62 -40.47 5.88
N ASP A 155 -0.68 -40.09 4.63
CA ASP A 155 0.55 -39.95 3.82
C ASP A 155 1.19 -38.59 4.12
N LEU A 156 2.25 -38.62 4.91
CA LEU A 156 2.96 -37.44 5.39
C LEU A 156 4.31 -37.24 4.67
N THR A 157 4.51 -37.96 3.57
CA THR A 157 5.74 -37.82 2.77
C THR A 157 5.76 -36.51 1.97
N ALA A 158 6.95 -36.08 1.59
CA ALA A 158 7.13 -34.88 0.76
C ALA A 158 6.51 -35.00 -0.63
N ASN A 159 6.26 -36.24 -1.12
CA ASN A 159 5.79 -36.55 -2.47
C ASN A 159 4.35 -37.08 -2.52
N GLY A 160 3.62 -37.01 -1.41
CA GLY A 160 2.22 -37.45 -1.28
C GLY A 160 1.19 -36.44 -1.78
#